data_08e7b33401778d841b19ab30f1fb5263
#
_entry.id   08e7b33401778d841b19ab30f1fb5263
#
_cell.length_a   1.000
_cell.length_b   1.000
_cell.length_c   1.000
_cell.angle_alpha   90.00
_cell.angle_beta   90.00
_cell.angle_gamma   90.00
#
_symmetry.space_group_name_H-M   'P 1'
#
loop_
_entity.id
_entity.type
_entity.pdbx_description
1 polymer ?
#
loop_
_entity_poly.entity_id
_entity_poly.type
_entity_poly.pdbx_seq_one_letter_code
_entity_poly.pdbx_strand_id
1 'polypeptide(L)'
;RSSAASDVYKRQDKYRDHRYGAVRSLDYGETWEDVSDQVFFPRGIRHGTAFAVDASIVESLIADRNYNPLIPDNLADPSVSKFGDTYYLYGTTDLDYGLGRAGTPVVWKSKDFVNWSFEGSHISGFDWSKGYDYTNDKGEKKKGYFRYWAPGKVIEQDGKFYLYVTFVKPDDKMGTYVLVADRPDGPFHFTAGQGLLPPGEEGTDSPAVVDDIDGEPFINDDGSGYIFWRRRNAGRLSADRLHLDGEPVALATARQGYSEGPVMFKRKGIYYYIYTLSGHQNYANAYMMSRETPLTGVVKPEGNDIFLFSSPENQVWGPGHGNVFYDEGT
;
A
#
# COMPACT_ATOMS: atom_id res chain seq x y z
N ARG A 1 7.54 13.88 48.87
CA ARG A 1 8.06 14.96 48.00
C ARG A 1 8.51 14.28 46.72
N SER A 2 7.72 14.41 45.67
CA SER A 2 8.06 14.04 44.33
C SER A 2 9.25 14.91 43.91
N SER A 3 10.36 14.29 43.51
CA SER A 3 11.42 14.97 42.79
C SER A 3 10.83 15.34 41.43
N ALA A 4 10.44 16.60 41.27
CA ALA A 4 10.07 17.09 39.96
C ALA A 4 11.28 16.91 39.01
N ALA A 5 11.09 16.24 37.91
CA ALA A 5 12.14 16.09 36.93
C ALA A 5 12.59 17.50 36.51
N SER A 6 13.87 17.81 36.72
CA SER A 6 14.47 19.09 36.31
C SER A 6 14.55 19.24 34.81
N ASP A 7 14.40 18.14 34.08
CA ASP A 7 14.56 18.10 32.64
C ASP A 7 13.25 18.43 31.93
N VAL A 8 13.27 19.50 31.16
CA VAL A 8 12.15 19.93 30.32
C VAL A 8 12.55 19.75 28.85
N TYR A 9 11.71 19.06 28.08
CA TYR A 9 11.91 18.90 26.64
C TYR A 9 10.85 19.66 25.87
N LYS A 10 11.29 20.40 24.86
CA LYS A 10 10.42 21.05 23.89
C LYS A 10 10.73 20.49 22.50
N ARG A 11 9.72 20.10 21.79
CA ARG A 11 9.80 19.71 20.38
C ARG A 11 9.43 20.84 19.47
N GLN A 12 10.07 20.90 18.35
CA GLN A 12 9.83 21.94 17.37
C GLN A 12 9.72 21.33 15.98
N ASP A 13 8.59 21.58 15.31
CA ASP A 13 8.44 21.35 13.88
C ASP A 13 9.29 22.38 13.14
N LYS A 14 10.43 21.96 12.59
CA LYS A 14 11.25 22.75 11.68
C LYS A 14 10.62 22.67 10.29
N TYR A 15 9.43 23.20 10.18
CA TYR A 15 8.51 23.13 9.05
C TYR A 15 9.16 23.41 7.69
N ARG A 16 10.08 24.41 7.61
CA ARG A 16 10.79 24.74 6.37
C ARG A 16 11.86 23.72 6.00
N ASP A 17 12.37 23.01 6.98
CA ASP A 17 13.42 21.98 6.80
C ASP A 17 12.82 20.57 6.70
N HIS A 18 11.50 20.44 6.73
CA HIS A 18 10.76 19.17 6.72
C HIS A 18 11.26 18.16 7.76
N ARG A 19 11.60 18.63 8.97
CA ARG A 19 12.10 17.78 10.05
C ARG A 19 11.62 18.27 11.43
N TYR A 20 11.62 17.37 12.39
CA TYR A 20 11.47 17.69 13.79
C TYR A 20 12.81 17.96 14.44
N GLY A 21 12.82 18.84 15.42
CA GLY A 21 13.91 19.05 16.33
C GLY A 21 13.47 18.91 17.77
N ALA A 22 14.43 18.67 18.65
CA ALA A 22 14.23 18.65 20.09
C ALA A 22 15.22 19.58 20.78
N VAL A 23 14.74 20.30 21.77
CA VAL A 23 15.59 21.07 22.69
C VAL A 23 15.31 20.63 24.11
N ARG A 24 16.35 20.61 24.95
CA ARG A 24 16.29 20.21 26.36
C ARG A 24 16.68 21.39 27.23
N SER A 25 16.00 21.55 28.33
CA SER A 25 16.40 22.44 29.43
C SER A 25 16.65 21.63 30.67
N LEU A 26 17.72 21.93 31.38
CA LEU A 26 18.08 21.36 32.69
C LEU A 26 17.83 22.34 33.84
N ASP A 27 17.36 23.54 33.54
CA ASP A 27 17.15 24.66 34.46
C ASP A 27 15.74 25.23 34.43
N TYR A 28 14.76 24.35 34.28
CA TYR A 28 13.33 24.70 34.25
C TYR A 28 12.91 25.65 33.11
N GLY A 29 13.68 25.65 32.01
CA GLY A 29 13.35 26.40 30.79
C GLY A 29 14.02 27.77 30.72
N GLU A 30 14.99 28.06 31.59
CA GLU A 30 15.77 29.30 31.51
C GLU A 30 16.78 29.24 30.35
N THR A 31 17.43 28.09 30.14
CA THR A 31 18.30 27.85 28.97
C THR A 31 17.89 26.60 28.22
N TRP A 32 18.20 26.54 26.93
CA TRP A 32 17.83 25.43 26.04
C TRP A 32 19.01 24.98 25.20
N GLU A 33 19.24 23.67 25.22
CA GLU A 33 20.24 22.98 24.40
C GLU A 33 19.54 22.25 23.25
N ASP A 34 20.05 22.36 22.01
CA ASP A 34 19.55 21.57 20.88
C ASP A 34 20.07 20.13 21.03
N VAL A 35 19.15 19.20 21.16
CA VAL A 35 19.41 17.75 21.29
C VAL A 35 18.77 16.97 20.15
N SER A 36 18.50 17.61 19.05
CA SER A 36 17.85 17.00 17.88
C SER A 36 18.56 15.73 17.38
N ASP A 37 19.87 15.71 17.47
CA ASP A 37 20.67 14.55 17.04
C ASP A 37 20.69 13.40 18.08
N GLN A 38 20.18 13.63 19.26
CA GLN A 38 20.08 12.64 20.35
C GLN A 38 18.69 12.00 20.42
N VAL A 39 17.75 12.50 19.61
CA VAL A 39 16.35 12.06 19.61
C VAL A 39 15.99 11.56 18.22
N PHE A 40 15.47 10.34 18.17
CA PHE A 40 14.96 9.80 16.91
C PHE A 40 13.56 10.33 16.64
N PHE A 41 13.39 10.88 15.44
CA PHE A 41 12.09 11.22 14.87
C PHE A 41 11.88 10.47 13.56
N PRO A 42 10.77 9.76 13.39
CA PRO A 42 10.42 9.16 12.10
C PRO A 42 10.38 10.23 11.00
N ARG A 43 10.80 9.86 9.79
CA ARG A 43 10.74 10.76 8.65
C ARG A 43 9.29 11.13 8.30
N GLY A 44 9.07 12.37 7.91
CA GLY A 44 7.76 12.86 7.49
C GLY A 44 6.79 13.19 8.60
N ILE A 45 7.16 12.96 9.86
CA ILE A 45 6.32 13.34 11.02
C ILE A 45 6.16 14.86 11.07
N ARG A 46 4.92 15.33 11.19
CA ARG A 46 4.58 16.74 11.39
C ARG A 46 3.50 16.82 12.47
N HIS A 47 3.64 17.80 13.37
CA HIS A 47 2.75 18.00 14.49
C HIS A 47 2.68 16.76 15.42
N GLY A 48 3.04 16.91 16.63
CA GLY A 48 2.99 15.84 17.60
C GLY A 48 3.18 16.37 19.02
N THR A 49 2.68 15.62 19.98
CA THR A 49 2.88 15.85 21.41
C THR A 49 3.62 14.65 21.99
N ALA A 50 4.61 14.91 22.81
CA ALA A 50 5.21 13.89 23.65
C ALA A 50 4.93 14.20 25.10
N PHE A 51 4.72 13.14 25.82
CA PHE A 51 4.60 13.18 27.27
C PHE A 51 5.33 11.97 27.86
N ALA A 52 5.88 12.15 29.05
CA ALA A 52 6.49 11.06 29.78
C ALA A 52 5.41 10.16 30.36
N VAL A 53 5.56 8.85 30.16
CA VAL A 53 4.73 7.83 30.80
C VAL A 53 5.64 6.82 31.51
N ASP A 54 5.10 6.11 32.48
CA ASP A 54 5.79 5.02 33.11
C ASP A 54 6.10 3.92 32.06
N ALA A 55 7.30 3.35 32.13
CA ALA A 55 7.72 2.30 31.22
C ALA A 55 6.76 1.10 31.22
N SER A 56 6.18 0.78 32.40
CA SER A 56 5.19 -0.29 32.51
C SER A 56 3.92 -0.06 31.68
N ILE A 57 3.52 1.20 31.46
CA ILE A 57 2.40 1.54 30.60
C ILE A 57 2.78 1.25 29.15
N VAL A 58 3.98 1.62 28.72
CA VAL A 58 4.47 1.32 27.37
C VAL A 58 4.59 -0.19 27.17
N GLU A 59 5.14 -0.89 28.14
CA GLU A 59 5.28 -2.36 28.12
C GLU A 59 3.91 -3.04 28.07
N SER A 60 2.92 -2.60 28.84
CA SER A 60 1.56 -3.14 28.79
C SER A 60 0.91 -2.89 27.43
N LEU A 61 1.05 -1.69 26.88
CA LEU A 61 0.55 -1.36 25.54
C LEU A 61 1.23 -2.20 24.44
N ILE A 62 2.48 -2.62 24.66
CA ILE A 62 3.19 -3.53 23.76
C ILE A 62 2.74 -4.97 23.98
N ALA A 63 2.55 -5.40 25.22
CA ALA A 63 2.16 -6.76 25.58
C ALA A 63 0.69 -7.08 25.23
N ASP A 64 -0.23 -6.12 25.37
CA ASP A 64 -1.65 -6.25 25.06
C ASP A 64 -2.00 -5.95 23.59
N ARG A 65 -1.02 -5.87 22.72
CA ARG A 65 -1.29 -5.57 21.32
C ARG A 65 -2.17 -6.64 20.68
N ASN A 66 -3.38 -6.28 20.47
CA ASN A 66 -4.24 -6.77 19.40
C ASN A 66 -3.70 -6.33 18.04
N TYR A 67 -2.54 -6.44 17.66
CA TYR A 67 -1.89 -6.08 16.37
C TYR A 67 -2.81 -5.63 15.21
N ASN A 68 -3.98 -5.09 15.52
CA ASN A 68 -5.02 -4.68 14.60
C ASN A 68 -5.66 -3.36 15.08
N PRO A 69 -5.52 -2.26 14.31
CA PRO A 69 -4.77 -2.18 13.05
C PRO A 69 -3.24 -2.16 13.27
N LEU A 70 -2.48 -2.73 12.34
CA LEU A 70 -1.01 -2.69 12.37
C LEU A 70 -0.49 -1.25 12.31
N ILE A 71 -1.11 -0.44 11.47
CA ILE A 71 -0.83 0.98 11.29
C ILE A 71 -2.11 1.75 11.59
N PRO A 72 -2.16 2.53 12.67
CA PRO A 72 -3.33 3.34 13.02
C PRO A 72 -3.35 4.66 12.24
N ASP A 73 -3.46 4.58 10.92
CA ASP A 73 -3.50 5.71 10.01
C ASP A 73 -4.48 5.44 8.86
N ASN A 74 -4.74 6.45 8.04
CA ASN A 74 -5.55 6.30 6.82
C ASN A 74 -4.74 5.55 5.75
N LEU A 75 -4.64 4.24 5.91
CA LEU A 75 -3.94 3.33 5.01
C LEU A 75 -4.93 2.26 4.53
N ALA A 76 -5.33 2.36 3.27
CA ALA A 76 -6.18 1.38 2.61
C ALA A 76 -5.35 0.43 1.72
N ASP A 77 -5.99 -0.62 1.20
CA ASP A 77 -5.42 -1.56 0.23
C ASP A 77 -4.02 -2.07 0.63
N PRO A 78 -3.86 -2.66 1.83
CA PRO A 78 -2.55 -3.01 2.34
C PRO A 78 -1.91 -4.14 1.51
N SER A 79 -0.65 -3.98 1.16
CA SER A 79 0.17 -4.99 0.51
C SER A 79 1.44 -5.25 1.32
N VAL A 80 1.64 -6.49 1.72
CA VAL A 80 2.82 -6.91 2.50
C VAL A 80 3.69 -7.82 1.65
N SER A 81 4.98 -7.53 1.62
CA SER A 81 6.01 -8.41 1.04
C SER A 81 7.11 -8.65 2.07
N LYS A 82 7.66 -9.87 2.10
CA LYS A 82 8.80 -10.20 2.97
C LYS A 82 10.04 -10.46 2.12
N PHE A 83 11.13 -9.77 2.44
CA PHE A 83 12.43 -9.96 1.80
C PHE A 83 13.50 -10.16 2.88
N GLY A 84 14.13 -11.31 2.86
CA GLY A 84 15.01 -11.72 3.94
C GLY A 84 14.26 -11.80 5.27
N ASP A 85 14.73 -11.09 6.27
CA ASP A 85 14.14 -11.01 7.62
C ASP A 85 13.19 -9.82 7.82
N THR A 86 12.86 -9.09 6.76
CA THR A 86 12.16 -7.80 6.86
C THR A 86 10.85 -7.83 6.07
N TYR A 87 9.78 -7.41 6.72
CA TYR A 87 8.46 -7.15 6.12
C TYR A 87 8.38 -5.71 5.67
N TYR A 88 7.76 -5.50 4.51
CA TYR A 88 7.48 -4.20 3.92
C TYR A 88 5.99 -4.07 3.69
N LEU A 89 5.40 -3.01 4.21
CA LEU A 89 3.98 -2.71 4.08
C LEU A 89 3.81 -1.45 3.23
N TYR A 90 3.08 -1.60 2.15
CA TYR A 90 2.65 -0.54 1.25
C TYR A 90 1.14 -0.40 1.34
N GLY A 91 0.59 0.74 0.95
CA GLY A 91 -0.86 0.92 0.95
C GLY A 91 -1.25 2.23 0.30
N THR A 92 -2.53 2.35 0.00
CA THR A 92 -3.15 3.59 -0.44
C THR A 92 -3.18 4.57 0.72
N THR A 93 -2.65 5.78 0.52
CA THR A 93 -2.71 6.85 1.51
C THR A 93 -3.85 7.81 1.12
N ASP A 94 -5.00 7.67 1.74
CA ASP A 94 -6.16 8.52 1.50
C ASP A 94 -6.05 9.84 2.27
N LEU A 95 -6.30 10.96 1.59
CA LEU A 95 -6.35 12.29 2.22
C LEU A 95 -7.79 12.72 2.53
N ASP A 96 -8.75 12.20 1.79
CA ASP A 96 -10.17 12.45 2.01
C ASP A 96 -11.02 11.23 1.64
N TYR A 97 -12.25 11.18 2.15
CA TYR A 97 -13.19 10.09 1.85
C TYR A 97 -13.78 10.15 0.43
N GLY A 98 -13.43 11.16 -0.35
CA GLY A 98 -13.98 11.37 -1.69
C GLY A 98 -13.18 10.72 -2.81
N LEU A 99 -12.08 10.02 -2.51
CA LEU A 99 -11.16 9.40 -3.48
C LEU A 99 -10.60 10.39 -4.52
N GLY A 100 -10.81 11.68 -4.32
CA GLY A 100 -10.38 12.73 -5.24
C GLY A 100 -8.90 13.11 -5.11
N ARG A 101 -8.31 12.78 -3.97
CA ARG A 101 -6.92 13.09 -3.63
C ARG A 101 -6.28 11.93 -2.88
N ALA A 102 -5.03 11.65 -3.22
CA ALA A 102 -4.21 10.72 -2.47
C ALA A 102 -3.06 11.46 -1.76
N GLY A 103 -2.59 10.89 -0.67
CA GLY A 103 -1.36 11.31 -0.02
C GLY A 103 -0.14 10.81 -0.77
N THR A 104 1.02 11.15 -0.25
CA THR A 104 2.29 10.63 -0.73
C THR A 104 2.34 9.12 -0.50
N PRO A 105 2.69 8.31 -1.51
CA PRO A 105 2.92 6.88 -1.33
C PRO A 105 4.01 6.62 -0.29
N VAL A 106 3.69 5.82 0.71
CA VAL A 106 4.59 5.56 1.84
C VAL A 106 4.83 4.08 2.03
N VAL A 107 5.96 3.74 2.63
CA VAL A 107 6.31 2.37 3.00
C VAL A 107 6.69 2.30 4.47
N TRP A 108 6.26 1.22 5.09
CA TRP A 108 6.60 0.84 6.46
C TRP A 108 7.39 -0.45 6.44
N LYS A 109 8.26 -0.67 7.39
CA LYS A 109 8.96 -1.95 7.52
C LYS A 109 8.98 -2.44 8.96
N SER A 110 9.09 -3.77 9.09
CA SER A 110 9.16 -4.46 10.38
C SER A 110 10.03 -5.72 10.26
N LYS A 111 10.66 -6.12 11.36
CA LYS A 111 11.35 -7.41 11.47
C LYS A 111 10.54 -8.46 12.23
N ASP A 112 9.52 -8.05 12.93
CA ASP A 112 8.76 -8.91 13.85
C ASP A 112 7.25 -8.86 13.60
N PHE A 113 6.81 -8.14 12.56
CA PHE A 113 5.41 -7.89 12.21
C PHE A 113 4.61 -7.15 13.30
N VAL A 114 5.29 -6.66 14.31
CA VAL A 114 4.73 -5.97 15.49
C VAL A 114 5.17 -4.53 15.54
N ASN A 115 6.47 -4.32 15.47
CA ASN A 115 7.07 -2.98 15.52
C ASN A 115 7.35 -2.51 14.12
N TRP A 116 6.60 -1.48 13.68
CA TRP A 116 6.70 -0.92 12.34
C TRP A 116 7.38 0.43 12.36
N SER A 117 8.38 0.60 11.51
CA SER A 117 9.05 1.88 11.27
C SER A 117 8.55 2.51 9.97
N PHE A 118 8.26 3.80 10.02
CA PHE A 118 7.89 4.60 8.85
C PHE A 118 9.15 4.98 8.06
N GLU A 119 9.23 4.57 6.81
CA GLU A 119 10.41 4.81 5.96
C GLU A 119 10.22 6.00 5.00
N GLY A 120 9.01 6.54 4.93
CA GLY A 120 8.69 7.67 4.07
C GLY A 120 8.24 7.28 2.67
N SER A 121 8.38 8.22 1.73
CA SER A 121 7.95 8.00 0.35
C SER A 121 8.87 7.03 -0.39
N HIS A 122 8.26 6.09 -1.08
CA HIS A 122 8.97 5.10 -1.90
C HIS A 122 8.85 5.37 -3.42
N ILE A 123 8.13 6.41 -3.83
CA ILE A 123 8.03 6.87 -5.21
C ILE A 123 8.38 8.34 -5.27
N SER A 124 9.27 8.71 -6.20
CA SER A 124 9.70 10.08 -6.43
C SER A 124 9.18 10.61 -7.78
N GLY A 125 9.27 11.93 -7.98
CA GLY A 125 8.96 12.57 -9.25
C GLY A 125 7.52 13.08 -9.39
N PHE A 126 6.67 12.89 -8.38
CA PHE A 126 5.31 13.42 -8.35
C PHE A 126 5.12 14.47 -7.26
N ASP A 127 4.40 15.55 -7.59
CA ASP A 127 3.82 16.45 -6.61
C ASP A 127 2.34 16.09 -6.41
N TRP A 128 2.07 15.26 -5.43
CA TRP A 128 0.73 14.76 -5.10
C TRP A 128 -0.24 15.85 -4.67
N SER A 129 0.26 17.02 -4.27
CA SER A 129 -0.53 18.17 -3.85
C SER A 129 -0.91 19.09 -5.01
N LYS A 130 -0.20 18.98 -6.14
CA LYS A 130 -0.40 19.86 -7.30
C LYS A 130 -1.66 19.47 -8.07
N GLY A 131 -2.57 20.43 -8.19
CA GLY A 131 -3.74 20.28 -9.05
C GLY A 131 -3.43 20.71 -10.49
N TYR A 132 -4.03 20.00 -11.44
CA TYR A 132 -3.90 20.22 -12.88
C TYR A 132 -5.27 20.52 -13.47
N ASP A 133 -5.37 21.61 -14.24
CA ASP A 133 -6.60 21.96 -14.92
C ASP A 133 -6.74 21.16 -16.22
N TYR A 134 -7.92 20.63 -16.47
CA TYR A 134 -8.24 19.89 -17.70
C TYR A 134 -9.68 20.12 -18.13
N THR A 135 -10.01 19.74 -19.36
CA THR A 135 -11.37 19.75 -19.88
C THR A 135 -11.81 18.30 -20.09
N ASN A 136 -12.90 17.91 -19.43
CA ASN A 136 -13.44 16.56 -19.58
C ASN A 136 -14.16 16.36 -20.94
N ASP A 137 -14.60 15.13 -21.22
CA ASP A 137 -15.27 14.76 -22.46
C ASP A 137 -16.60 15.51 -22.69
N LYS A 138 -17.16 16.12 -21.64
CA LYS A 138 -18.36 16.96 -21.72
C LYS A 138 -18.06 18.43 -21.98
N GLY A 139 -16.78 18.79 -22.14
CA GLY A 139 -16.35 20.18 -22.32
C GLY A 139 -16.30 21.00 -21.01
N GLU A 140 -16.41 20.37 -19.85
CA GLU A 140 -16.38 21.04 -18.55
C GLU A 140 -14.94 21.21 -18.08
N LYS A 141 -14.59 22.40 -17.57
CA LYS A 141 -13.31 22.64 -16.92
C LYS A 141 -13.30 22.01 -15.52
N LYS A 142 -12.31 21.22 -15.26
CA LYS A 142 -12.10 20.51 -13.99
C LYS A 142 -10.68 20.73 -13.50
N LYS A 143 -10.47 20.42 -12.22
CA LYS A 143 -9.15 20.31 -11.61
C LYS A 143 -9.00 18.92 -11.02
N GLY A 144 -7.98 18.21 -11.43
CA GLY A 144 -7.66 16.87 -10.92
C GLY A 144 -6.26 16.79 -10.34
N TYR A 145 -5.96 15.66 -9.74
CA TYR A 145 -4.69 15.38 -9.07
C TYR A 145 -4.20 14.01 -9.49
N PHE A 146 -2.90 13.79 -9.50
CA PHE A 146 -2.37 12.44 -9.52
C PHE A 146 -2.77 11.72 -8.24
N ARG A 147 -3.18 10.45 -8.37
CA ARG A 147 -3.54 9.59 -7.23
C ARG A 147 -2.82 8.26 -7.36
N TYR A 148 -2.42 7.74 -6.24
CA TYR A 148 -1.77 6.45 -6.08
C TYR A 148 -2.70 5.56 -5.28
N TRP A 149 -3.08 4.42 -5.86
CA TRP A 149 -3.98 3.47 -5.23
C TRP A 149 -3.46 2.06 -5.33
N ALA A 150 -3.84 1.23 -4.36
CA ALA A 150 -3.77 -0.21 -4.41
C ALA A 150 -2.42 -0.74 -4.92
N PRO A 151 -1.35 -0.56 -4.15
CA PRO A 151 -0.09 -1.22 -4.47
C PRO A 151 -0.28 -2.72 -4.39
N GLY A 152 0.04 -3.43 -5.46
CA GLY A 152 0.12 -4.88 -5.48
C GLY A 152 1.36 -5.38 -4.73
N LYS A 153 1.49 -6.67 -4.63
CA LYS A 153 2.64 -7.31 -4.01
C LYS A 153 3.93 -6.93 -4.75
N VAL A 154 4.94 -6.50 -4.02
CA VAL A 154 6.27 -6.32 -4.60
C VAL A 154 6.89 -7.70 -4.84
N ILE A 155 7.39 -7.92 -6.05
CA ILE A 155 8.12 -9.13 -6.41
C ILE A 155 9.60 -8.82 -6.63
N GLU A 156 10.47 -9.79 -6.32
CA GLU A 156 11.89 -9.72 -6.62
C GLU A 156 12.22 -10.60 -7.82
N GLN A 157 13.02 -10.06 -8.75
CA GLN A 157 13.61 -10.82 -9.83
C GLN A 157 14.98 -10.22 -10.19
N ASP A 158 16.01 -11.07 -10.25
CA ASP A 158 17.36 -10.69 -10.65
C ASP A 158 17.95 -9.52 -9.84
N GLY A 159 17.63 -9.48 -8.53
CA GLY A 159 18.07 -8.43 -7.61
C GLY A 159 17.39 -7.07 -7.81
N LYS A 160 16.29 -7.03 -8.57
CA LYS A 160 15.41 -5.87 -8.72
C LYS A 160 14.05 -6.14 -8.09
N PHE A 161 13.42 -5.06 -7.65
CA PHE A 161 12.11 -5.10 -7.01
C PHE A 161 11.08 -4.42 -7.92
N TYR A 162 9.98 -5.11 -8.21
CA TYR A 162 8.92 -4.67 -9.11
C TYR A 162 7.66 -4.40 -8.30
N LEU A 163 7.23 -3.15 -8.29
CA LEU A 163 5.99 -2.70 -7.64
C LEU A 163 4.93 -2.45 -8.72
N TYR A 164 3.84 -3.21 -8.67
CA TYR A 164 2.65 -2.96 -9.46
C TYR A 164 1.71 -2.05 -8.68
N VAL A 165 1.22 -1.00 -9.31
CA VAL A 165 0.40 -0.03 -8.60
C VAL A 165 -0.53 0.71 -9.54
N THR A 166 -1.72 1.03 -9.06
CA THR A 166 -2.66 1.87 -9.78
C THR A 166 -2.25 3.33 -9.69
N PHE A 167 -2.10 3.97 -10.83
CA PHE A 167 -2.10 5.42 -10.93
C PHE A 167 -3.38 5.90 -11.57
N VAL A 168 -3.92 6.98 -11.02
CA VAL A 168 -5.01 7.74 -11.64
C VAL A 168 -4.47 9.12 -11.99
N LYS A 169 -4.56 9.46 -13.26
CA LYS A 169 -4.14 10.76 -13.79
C LYS A 169 -5.14 11.86 -13.41
N PRO A 170 -4.76 13.12 -13.48
CA PRO A 170 -5.67 14.23 -13.17
C PRO A 170 -6.96 14.25 -13.99
N ASP A 171 -6.97 13.66 -15.20
CA ASP A 171 -8.13 13.54 -16.07
C ASP A 171 -8.95 12.25 -15.86
N ASP A 172 -8.76 11.59 -14.70
CA ASP A 172 -9.43 10.36 -14.29
C ASP A 172 -9.08 9.11 -15.13
N LYS A 173 -8.12 9.21 -16.05
CA LYS A 173 -7.57 8.02 -16.71
C LYS A 173 -6.76 7.22 -15.71
N MET A 174 -6.95 5.92 -15.69
CA MET A 174 -6.34 5.03 -14.72
C MET A 174 -5.72 3.79 -15.37
N GLY A 175 -4.74 3.23 -14.71
CA GLY A 175 -4.10 1.98 -15.12
C GLY A 175 -3.20 1.45 -14.02
N THR A 176 -2.91 0.16 -14.08
CA THR A 176 -1.87 -0.46 -13.27
C THR A 176 -0.54 -0.37 -14.01
N TYR A 177 0.43 0.21 -13.36
CA TYR A 177 1.80 0.41 -13.85
C TYR A 177 2.77 -0.42 -13.04
N VAL A 178 3.92 -0.74 -13.63
CA VAL A 178 5.02 -1.38 -12.91
C VAL A 178 6.19 -0.41 -12.80
N LEU A 179 6.69 -0.26 -11.58
CA LEU A 179 7.88 0.52 -11.26
C LEU A 179 8.95 -0.41 -10.70
N VAL A 180 10.21 -0.06 -10.91
CA VAL A 180 11.35 -0.89 -10.51
C VAL A 180 12.28 -0.12 -9.58
N ALA A 181 12.84 -0.82 -8.61
CA ALA A 181 13.83 -0.30 -7.67
C ALA A 181 14.96 -1.30 -7.42
N ASP A 182 16.06 -0.81 -6.87
CA ASP A 182 17.18 -1.64 -6.38
C ASP A 182 16.95 -2.16 -4.95
N ARG A 183 15.92 -1.66 -4.28
CA ARG A 183 15.59 -1.97 -2.89
C ARG A 183 14.07 -2.06 -2.71
N PRO A 184 13.59 -2.91 -1.78
CA PRO A 184 12.15 -3.05 -1.56
C PRO A 184 11.49 -1.78 -1.00
N ASP A 185 12.22 -0.92 -0.29
CA ASP A 185 11.74 0.38 0.19
C ASP A 185 11.92 1.52 -0.84
N GLY A 186 12.33 1.21 -2.08
CA GLY A 186 12.48 2.15 -3.17
C GLY A 186 13.81 2.93 -3.15
N PRO A 187 13.90 4.08 -3.84
CA PRO A 187 12.81 4.67 -4.63
C PRO A 187 12.48 3.88 -5.90
N PHE A 188 11.19 3.71 -6.16
CA PHE A 188 10.70 3.06 -7.37
C PHE A 188 10.57 4.05 -8.53
N HIS A 189 10.92 3.63 -9.74
CA HIS A 189 10.91 4.43 -10.95
C HIS A 189 10.27 3.69 -12.11
N PHE A 190 9.66 4.42 -13.03
CA PHE A 190 9.21 3.87 -14.30
C PHE A 190 10.42 3.42 -15.13
N THR A 191 10.28 2.28 -15.80
CA THR A 191 11.36 1.69 -16.62
C THR A 191 11.31 2.16 -18.07
N ALA A 192 10.16 2.62 -18.54
CA ALA A 192 9.94 3.11 -19.90
C ALA A 192 9.10 4.39 -19.88
N GLY A 193 9.29 5.23 -20.88
CA GLY A 193 8.59 6.52 -20.97
C GLY A 193 9.14 7.58 -20.02
N GLN A 194 8.40 8.66 -19.87
CA GLN A 194 8.75 9.82 -19.02
C GLN A 194 8.07 9.79 -17.64
N GLY A 195 7.47 8.69 -17.26
CA GLY A 195 6.52 8.60 -16.17
C GLY A 195 5.11 8.89 -16.67
N LEU A 196 4.30 9.57 -15.87
CA LEU A 196 2.94 9.95 -16.25
C LEU A 196 2.85 11.46 -16.39
N LEU A 197 2.42 11.90 -17.56
CA LEU A 197 2.28 13.31 -17.90
C LEU A 197 0.90 13.83 -17.47
N PRO A 198 0.81 15.02 -16.91
CA PRO A 198 -0.46 15.67 -16.67
C PRO A 198 -1.17 16.00 -17.99
N PRO A 199 -2.49 16.22 -17.95
CA PRO A 199 -3.25 16.60 -19.14
C PRO A 199 -2.70 17.86 -19.80
N GLY A 200 -2.53 17.81 -21.13
CA GLY A 200 -2.06 18.93 -21.95
C GLY A 200 -0.53 19.09 -22.04
N GLU A 201 0.24 18.28 -21.36
CA GLU A 201 1.69 18.21 -21.57
C GLU A 201 2.02 17.27 -22.74
N GLU A 202 2.99 17.69 -23.57
CA GLU A 202 3.48 16.91 -24.72
C GLU A 202 4.52 15.88 -24.24
N GLY A 203 4.44 14.68 -24.79
CA GLY A 203 5.35 13.59 -24.50
C GLY A 203 4.68 12.22 -24.57
N THR A 204 5.36 11.21 -24.08
CA THR A 204 4.86 9.83 -24.07
C THR A 204 4.77 9.35 -22.60
N ASP A 205 3.57 9.01 -22.17
CA ASP A 205 3.35 8.33 -20.91
C ASP A 205 4.09 6.97 -20.87
N SER A 206 4.51 6.57 -19.70
CA SER A 206 4.89 5.18 -19.47
C SER A 206 3.68 4.28 -19.75
N PRO A 207 3.88 3.12 -20.41
CA PRO A 207 2.77 2.22 -20.69
C PRO A 207 2.23 1.60 -19.38
N ALA A 208 0.92 1.49 -19.29
CA ALA A 208 0.28 0.66 -18.27
C ALA A 208 0.49 -0.82 -18.60
N VAL A 209 0.62 -1.66 -17.59
CA VAL A 209 0.58 -3.12 -17.76
C VAL A 209 -0.85 -3.54 -18.11
N VAL A 210 -1.83 -2.92 -17.44
CA VAL A 210 -3.26 -3.06 -17.74
C VAL A 210 -3.97 -1.72 -17.56
N ASP A 211 -4.94 -1.41 -18.43
CA ASP A 211 -5.74 -0.17 -18.40
C ASP A 211 -6.90 -0.30 -17.39
N ASP A 212 -6.58 -0.77 -16.19
CA ASP A 212 -7.52 -0.93 -15.09
C ASP A 212 -6.78 -0.92 -13.75
N ILE A 213 -7.53 -0.96 -12.63
CA ILE A 213 -7.00 -0.86 -11.28
C ILE A 213 -6.68 -2.23 -10.66
N ASP A 214 -5.93 -2.19 -9.54
CA ASP A 214 -5.71 -3.29 -8.61
C ASP A 214 -4.92 -4.46 -9.20
N GLY A 215 -3.90 -4.16 -10.00
CA GLY A 215 -3.04 -5.19 -10.57
C GLY A 215 -2.18 -5.88 -9.53
N GLU A 216 -2.51 -7.13 -9.22
CA GLU A 216 -1.80 -7.96 -8.26
C GLU A 216 -0.97 -9.03 -8.98
N PRO A 217 0.36 -9.01 -8.88
CA PRO A 217 1.22 -10.00 -9.50
C PRO A 217 1.26 -11.31 -8.72
N PHE A 218 1.47 -12.40 -9.44
CA PHE A 218 1.73 -13.72 -8.87
C PHE A 218 2.84 -14.40 -9.66
N ILE A 219 3.86 -14.89 -8.98
CA ILE A 219 4.93 -15.70 -9.56
C ILE A 219 4.71 -17.16 -9.16
N ASN A 220 4.58 -18.02 -10.15
CA ASN A 220 4.40 -19.46 -9.94
C ASN A 220 5.74 -20.14 -9.65
N ASP A 221 5.69 -21.38 -9.15
CA ASP A 221 6.89 -22.16 -8.79
C ASP A 221 7.84 -22.41 -9.96
N ASP A 222 7.34 -22.41 -11.19
CA ASP A 222 8.13 -22.53 -12.43
C ASP A 222 8.72 -21.22 -12.95
N GLY A 223 8.55 -20.14 -12.19
CA GLY A 223 9.00 -18.80 -12.55
C GLY A 223 8.07 -18.06 -13.51
N SER A 224 6.98 -18.67 -13.99
CA SER A 224 5.99 -17.95 -14.82
C SER A 224 5.26 -16.88 -14.02
N GLY A 225 5.09 -15.70 -14.61
CA GLY A 225 4.41 -14.58 -14.00
C GLY A 225 2.97 -14.43 -14.48
N TYR A 226 2.13 -13.95 -13.59
CA TYR A 226 0.73 -13.65 -13.85
C TYR A 226 0.37 -12.33 -13.17
N ILE A 227 -0.68 -11.67 -13.67
CA ILE A 227 -1.26 -10.50 -13.03
C ILE A 227 -2.79 -10.64 -13.01
N PHE A 228 -3.39 -10.25 -11.90
CA PHE A 228 -4.82 -10.26 -11.67
C PHE A 228 -5.28 -8.84 -11.39
N TRP A 229 -6.47 -8.43 -11.87
CA TRP A 229 -6.95 -7.07 -11.64
C TRP A 229 -8.49 -7.03 -11.56
N ARG A 230 -9.01 -5.84 -11.34
CA ARG A 230 -10.44 -5.58 -11.18
C ARG A 230 -11.32 -6.37 -12.16
N ARG A 231 -12.53 -6.71 -11.72
CA ARG A 231 -13.54 -7.47 -12.48
C ARG A 231 -13.12 -8.89 -12.85
N ARG A 232 -12.23 -9.48 -12.05
CA ARG A 232 -11.77 -10.88 -12.22
C ARG A 232 -10.96 -11.12 -13.51
N ASN A 233 -10.37 -10.07 -14.03
CA ASN A 233 -9.46 -10.20 -15.16
C ASN A 233 -8.10 -10.74 -14.70
N ALA A 234 -7.47 -11.48 -15.60
CA ALA A 234 -6.14 -12.04 -15.36
C ALA A 234 -5.38 -12.20 -16.67
N GLY A 235 -4.06 -12.20 -16.60
CA GLY A 235 -3.19 -12.42 -17.74
C GLY A 235 -1.84 -12.96 -17.35
N ARG A 236 -1.07 -13.42 -18.33
CA ARG A 236 0.35 -13.74 -18.14
C ARG A 236 1.17 -12.46 -18.18
N LEU A 237 2.21 -12.41 -17.36
CA LEU A 237 3.24 -11.38 -17.46
C LEU A 237 4.35 -11.86 -18.42
N SER A 238 4.89 -10.93 -19.18
CA SER A 238 6.12 -11.13 -19.95
C SER A 238 7.30 -11.54 -19.06
N ALA A 239 8.34 -12.09 -19.64
CA ALA A 239 9.51 -12.55 -18.90
C ALA A 239 10.23 -11.41 -18.14
N ASP A 240 10.21 -10.20 -18.70
CA ASP A 240 10.77 -9.00 -18.07
C ASP A 240 9.83 -8.33 -17.04
N ARG A 241 8.62 -8.86 -16.85
CA ARG A 241 7.61 -8.36 -15.90
C ARG A 241 6.99 -6.99 -16.23
N LEU A 242 7.21 -6.46 -17.42
CA LEU A 242 6.83 -5.10 -17.74
C LEU A 242 5.50 -4.98 -18.50
N HIS A 243 4.98 -6.08 -19.10
CA HIS A 243 3.75 -6.07 -19.90
C HIS A 243 3.03 -7.42 -19.86
N LEU A 244 1.84 -7.45 -20.43
CA LEU A 244 1.12 -8.70 -20.65
C LEU A 244 1.78 -9.50 -21.79
N ASP A 245 1.80 -10.82 -21.62
CA ASP A 245 2.18 -11.80 -22.64
C ASP A 245 0.90 -12.52 -23.11
N GLY A 246 0.33 -12.01 -24.18
CA GLY A 246 -0.92 -12.50 -24.78
C GLY A 246 -2.18 -11.81 -24.27
N GLU A 247 -3.33 -12.34 -24.68
CA GLU A 247 -4.64 -11.78 -24.37
C GLU A 247 -5.07 -12.09 -22.93
N PRO A 248 -5.69 -11.13 -22.24
CA PRO A 248 -6.24 -11.37 -20.91
C PRO A 248 -7.45 -12.31 -20.93
N VAL A 249 -7.70 -12.95 -19.80
CA VAL A 249 -8.84 -13.82 -19.58
C VAL A 249 -9.70 -13.31 -18.43
N ALA A 250 -10.99 -13.58 -18.45
CA ALA A 250 -11.88 -13.37 -17.33
C ALA A 250 -12.04 -14.68 -16.55
N LEU A 251 -11.73 -14.66 -15.25
CA LEU A 251 -11.92 -15.83 -14.39
C LEU A 251 -13.40 -16.04 -14.09
N ALA A 252 -13.87 -17.26 -14.29
CA ALA A 252 -15.22 -17.65 -13.89
C ALA A 252 -15.29 -17.81 -12.37
N THR A 253 -16.07 -16.95 -11.72
CA THR A 253 -16.30 -17.01 -10.26
C THR A 253 -17.73 -17.36 -9.93
N ALA A 254 -17.95 -17.93 -8.74
CA ALA A 254 -19.28 -18.30 -8.28
C ALA A 254 -20.19 -17.08 -8.04
N ARG A 255 -19.60 -15.93 -7.72
CA ARG A 255 -20.34 -14.71 -7.43
C ARG A 255 -20.09 -13.68 -8.53
N GLN A 256 -21.18 -13.07 -8.95
CA GLN A 256 -21.19 -12.03 -9.99
C GLN A 256 -21.24 -10.63 -9.36
N GLY A 257 -21.19 -9.61 -10.18
CA GLY A 257 -21.18 -8.21 -9.80
C GLY A 257 -19.78 -7.63 -9.79
N TYR A 258 -19.64 -6.42 -9.28
CA TYR A 258 -18.36 -5.73 -9.17
C TYR A 258 -17.42 -6.45 -8.20
N SER A 259 -16.18 -6.59 -8.59
CA SER A 259 -15.11 -7.14 -7.75
C SER A 259 -13.79 -6.41 -8.00
N GLU A 260 -12.99 -6.31 -6.97
CA GLU A 260 -11.71 -5.63 -6.93
C GLU A 260 -10.74 -6.34 -5.98
N GLY A 261 -9.53 -5.80 -5.78
CA GLY A 261 -8.53 -6.29 -4.83
C GLY A 261 -8.25 -7.79 -4.98
N PRO A 262 -7.95 -8.28 -6.18
CA PRO A 262 -7.70 -9.71 -6.37
C PRO A 262 -6.37 -10.11 -5.76
N VAL A 263 -6.28 -11.35 -5.25
CA VAL A 263 -5.02 -11.95 -4.81
C VAL A 263 -4.96 -13.38 -5.30
N MET A 264 -3.82 -13.79 -5.85
CA MET A 264 -3.54 -15.17 -6.18
C MET A 264 -2.38 -15.69 -5.34
N PHE A 265 -2.54 -16.84 -4.75
CA PHE A 265 -1.45 -17.58 -4.12
C PHE A 265 -1.58 -19.08 -4.33
N LYS A 266 -0.48 -19.80 -4.14
CA LYS A 266 -0.45 -21.26 -4.24
C LYS A 266 -0.06 -21.87 -2.90
N ARG A 267 -0.79 -22.87 -2.46
CA ARG A 267 -0.46 -23.64 -1.25
C ARG A 267 -0.77 -25.13 -1.47
N LYS A 268 0.19 -25.99 -1.19
CA LYS A 268 0.06 -27.46 -1.31
C LYS A 268 -0.50 -27.89 -2.68
N GLY A 269 0.00 -27.28 -3.76
CA GLY A 269 -0.40 -27.58 -5.12
C GLY A 269 -1.77 -27.05 -5.56
N ILE A 270 -2.43 -26.25 -4.73
CA ILE A 270 -3.72 -25.64 -5.05
C ILE A 270 -3.51 -24.13 -5.18
N TYR A 271 -4.04 -23.56 -6.25
CA TYR A 271 -4.14 -22.11 -6.46
C TYR A 271 -5.39 -21.59 -5.79
N TYR A 272 -5.29 -20.49 -5.08
CA TYR A 272 -6.38 -19.79 -4.42
C TYR A 272 -6.48 -18.40 -5.00
N TYR A 273 -7.63 -18.10 -5.60
CA TYR A 273 -7.98 -16.79 -6.09
C TYR A 273 -8.93 -16.12 -5.10
N ILE A 274 -8.45 -15.11 -4.40
CA ILE A 274 -9.26 -14.27 -3.51
C ILE A 274 -9.72 -13.05 -4.29
N TYR A 275 -10.93 -12.60 -4.06
CA TYR A 275 -11.47 -11.38 -4.66
C TYR A 275 -12.46 -10.69 -3.73
N THR A 276 -12.48 -9.38 -3.78
CA THR A 276 -13.38 -8.54 -2.99
C THR A 276 -14.71 -8.36 -3.71
N LEU A 277 -15.79 -8.43 -2.96
CA LEU A 277 -17.17 -8.19 -3.39
C LEU A 277 -17.68 -6.90 -2.75
N SER A 278 -17.64 -5.78 -3.46
CA SER A 278 -17.99 -4.46 -2.91
C SER A 278 -19.51 -4.33 -2.59
N GLY A 279 -20.35 -5.08 -3.25
CA GLY A 279 -21.81 -5.07 -3.04
C GLY A 279 -22.34 -6.03 -1.95
N HIS A 280 -21.48 -6.82 -1.32
CA HIS A 280 -21.89 -7.82 -0.33
C HIS A 280 -21.55 -7.34 1.09
N GLN A 281 -22.58 -7.09 1.91
CA GLN A 281 -22.43 -6.68 3.32
C GLN A 281 -21.39 -5.56 3.54
N ASN A 282 -21.36 -4.56 2.67
CA ASN A 282 -20.36 -3.49 2.69
C ASN A 282 -18.91 -4.03 2.66
N TYR A 283 -18.55 -4.74 1.64
CA TYR A 283 -17.32 -5.48 1.42
C TYR A 283 -17.26 -6.85 2.09
N ALA A 284 -16.84 -7.81 1.30
CA ALA A 284 -16.52 -9.16 1.74
C ALA A 284 -15.42 -9.74 0.86
N ASN A 285 -14.63 -10.67 1.39
CA ASN A 285 -13.70 -11.47 0.61
C ASN A 285 -14.26 -12.86 0.34
N ALA A 286 -14.27 -13.22 -0.93
CA ALA A 286 -14.60 -14.57 -1.39
C ALA A 286 -13.38 -15.21 -2.06
N TYR A 287 -13.41 -16.55 -2.22
CA TYR A 287 -12.33 -17.24 -2.89
C TYR A 287 -12.82 -18.34 -3.81
N MET A 288 -11.98 -18.66 -4.79
CA MET A 288 -12.08 -19.79 -5.70
C MET A 288 -10.78 -20.60 -5.64
N MET A 289 -10.82 -21.83 -6.10
CA MET A 289 -9.64 -22.70 -6.11
C MET A 289 -9.40 -23.30 -7.49
N SER A 290 -8.15 -23.60 -7.80
CA SER A 290 -7.79 -24.40 -8.98
C SER A 290 -6.68 -25.41 -8.63
N ARG A 291 -6.74 -26.59 -9.25
CA ARG A 291 -5.65 -27.59 -9.22
C ARG A 291 -4.91 -27.68 -10.56
N GLU A 292 -5.30 -26.88 -11.53
CA GLU A 292 -4.74 -26.89 -12.87
C GLU A 292 -3.69 -25.79 -13.05
N THR A 293 -4.16 -24.58 -13.25
CA THR A 293 -3.30 -23.40 -13.45
C THR A 293 -3.89 -22.18 -12.71
N PRO A 294 -3.14 -21.06 -12.60
CA PRO A 294 -3.69 -19.83 -12.07
C PRO A 294 -4.87 -19.25 -12.88
N LEU A 295 -4.98 -19.64 -14.16
CA LEU A 295 -5.96 -19.07 -15.08
C LEU A 295 -7.10 -20.04 -15.47
N THR A 296 -6.96 -21.33 -15.22
CA THR A 296 -7.91 -22.38 -15.64
C THR A 296 -8.30 -23.28 -14.49
N GLY A 297 -9.37 -24.05 -14.65
CA GLY A 297 -9.84 -25.01 -13.65
C GLY A 297 -10.33 -24.37 -12.35
N VAL A 298 -10.72 -23.10 -12.41
CA VAL A 298 -11.17 -22.35 -11.23
C VAL A 298 -12.57 -22.80 -10.81
N VAL A 299 -12.68 -23.33 -9.61
CA VAL A 299 -13.92 -23.88 -9.06
C VAL A 299 -14.23 -23.25 -7.69
N LYS A 300 -15.53 -23.20 -7.38
CA LYS A 300 -16.00 -22.80 -6.04
C LYS A 300 -15.62 -23.88 -5.01
N PRO A 301 -15.17 -23.50 -3.79
CA PRO A 301 -14.98 -24.46 -2.72
C PRO A 301 -16.30 -25.13 -2.31
N GLU A 302 -16.22 -26.31 -1.74
CA GLU A 302 -17.38 -26.90 -1.06
C GLU A 302 -17.77 -26.04 0.15
N GLY A 303 -19.07 -25.80 0.30
CA GLY A 303 -19.58 -24.96 1.38
C GLY A 303 -19.54 -23.46 1.08
N ASN A 304 -19.12 -22.66 2.08
CA ASN A 304 -19.09 -21.20 1.97
C ASN A 304 -17.80 -20.72 1.32
N ASP A 305 -17.94 -19.93 0.29
CA ASP A 305 -16.82 -19.27 -0.40
C ASP A 305 -16.47 -17.87 0.15
N ILE A 306 -17.29 -17.32 1.04
CA ILE A 306 -17.00 -16.08 1.75
C ILE A 306 -16.33 -16.43 3.08
N PHE A 307 -15.14 -15.89 3.31
CA PHE A 307 -14.39 -16.15 4.55
C PHE A 307 -14.19 -14.92 5.42
N LEU A 308 -14.39 -13.71 4.86
CA LEU A 308 -14.28 -12.46 5.60
C LEU A 308 -15.35 -11.48 5.11
N PHE A 309 -16.06 -10.85 6.04
CA PHE A 309 -17.14 -9.90 5.75
C PHE A 309 -17.29 -8.88 6.89
N SER A 310 -18.00 -7.79 6.63
CA SER A 310 -18.28 -6.79 7.66
C SER A 310 -19.10 -7.37 8.80
N SER A 311 -18.68 -7.10 10.01
CA SER A 311 -19.33 -7.54 11.25
C SER A 311 -19.40 -6.36 12.23
N PRO A 312 -20.44 -5.52 12.12
CA PRO A 312 -20.60 -4.32 12.95
C PRO A 312 -20.56 -4.59 14.45
N GLU A 313 -21.10 -5.72 14.88
CA GLU A 313 -21.09 -6.17 16.27
C GLU A 313 -19.68 -6.46 16.80
N ASN A 314 -18.74 -6.79 15.92
CA ASN A 314 -17.31 -6.97 16.24
C ASN A 314 -16.45 -5.78 15.82
N GLN A 315 -17.07 -4.66 15.45
CA GLN A 315 -16.39 -3.45 14.98
C GLN A 315 -15.49 -3.67 13.75
N VAL A 316 -15.87 -4.61 12.88
CA VAL A 316 -15.21 -4.88 11.60
C VAL A 316 -16.03 -4.28 10.47
N TRP A 317 -15.41 -3.34 9.74
CA TRP A 317 -16.05 -2.61 8.65
C TRP A 317 -15.23 -2.74 7.38
N GLY A 318 -15.88 -3.03 6.26
CA GLY A 318 -15.28 -3.01 4.94
C GLY A 318 -14.03 -3.87 4.75
N PRO A 319 -13.99 -5.15 5.18
CA PRO A 319 -12.80 -5.98 5.05
C PRO A 319 -12.65 -6.47 3.61
N GLY A 320 -12.16 -5.61 2.74
CA GLY A 320 -11.86 -5.88 1.34
C GLY A 320 -10.41 -5.58 1.01
N HIS A 321 -10.03 -5.85 -0.22
CA HIS A 321 -8.73 -5.53 -0.81
C HIS A 321 -7.56 -5.90 0.12
N GLY A 322 -7.56 -7.15 0.60
CA GLY A 322 -6.49 -7.68 1.44
C GLY A 322 -5.35 -8.25 0.61
N ASN A 323 -4.28 -8.61 1.29
CA ASN A 323 -3.11 -9.24 0.69
C ASN A 323 -2.79 -10.55 1.44
N VAL A 324 -2.10 -11.47 0.76
CA VAL A 324 -1.62 -12.72 1.33
C VAL A 324 -0.13 -12.83 1.09
N PHE A 325 0.63 -13.04 2.14
CA PHE A 325 2.06 -13.32 2.06
C PHE A 325 2.38 -14.63 2.79
N TYR A 326 3.51 -15.21 2.43
CA TYR A 326 4.01 -16.43 3.08
C TYR A 326 5.14 -16.08 4.04
N ASP A 327 5.07 -16.65 5.24
CA ASP A 327 6.13 -16.58 6.24
C ASP A 327 6.47 -17.99 6.72
N GLU A 328 7.72 -18.42 6.57
CA GLU A 328 8.20 -19.74 6.98
C GLU A 328 8.19 -19.94 8.50
N GLY A 329 8.07 -18.87 9.28
CA GLY A 329 8.07 -18.86 10.73
C GLY A 329 6.69 -19.00 11.38
N THR A 330 5.60 -19.03 10.59
CA THR A 330 4.22 -19.08 11.08
C THR A 330 3.41 -20.28 10.60
#